data_c8ef13fec6a74a2ddbc499b798b792c3
#
_entry.id   c8ef13fec6a74a2ddbc499b798b792c3
#
_cell.length_a   1.000
_cell.length_b   1.000
_cell.length_c   1.000
_cell.angle_alpha   90.00
_cell.angle_beta   90.00
_cell.angle_gamma   90.00
#
_symmetry.space_group_name_H-M   'P 1'
#
loop_
_entity.id
_entity.type
_entity.pdbx_description
1 polymer ?
#
loop_
_entity_poly.entity_id
_entity_poly.type
_entity_poly.pdbx_seq_one_letter_code
_entity_poly.pdbx_strand_id
1 'polypeptide(L)'
;DDVHCLMIGASGVGKTAFFLYPNIEFACACGMSFLILDTKGDLARNCGRIAQKYYGYRVSVVDLRNPIRSDGNNLMTLVNRYMDVAREHPDNLAARANAEKYAKILAKTIVNPGGDEQDRGQNSYFYDAAEGVLATVIMTLSEFIPPDSAGHDKRHIMSVFKLMKELMAPMGKKNGFQVLVDSLPDTHKAGWMASAATSSSDQGMASVMSTVLSRLNAFLDSELEQVLCYDSPIDAEHFASEKCAIFLIIPEEDPTKHFMAGLMIQNLSRELFSIADANEGKLKKRVVFYCDEFGTMPPFDVLPLFSAGRSRKLTLVPIIQSLAQLEKNYGKEGAEIIADNCQDTIFGGFAPNSQTAETLSKALGSRTVLTGSISKGKDSNSQSLQMAERALLSPDELKSLPKGEFVVMKTGTHPMRTKLQLYFKWGITFEEAYQTPERAQREVYYAGKEELLMNIKKSLYAQRRPPATPKAEDYMSSYGDK
;
A
#
# COMPACT_ATOMS: atom_id res chain seq x y z
N ASP A 1 2.78 -8.47 21.72
CA ASP A 1 1.48 -7.78 21.86
C ASP A 1 0.86 -7.47 20.49
N ASP A 2 -0.47 -7.42 20.45
CA ASP A 2 -1.24 -7.13 19.23
C ASP A 2 -1.45 -5.61 19.08
N VAL A 3 -0.37 -4.83 19.09
CA VAL A 3 -0.46 -3.37 19.10
C VAL A 3 0.40 -2.76 18.00
N HIS A 4 -0.04 -1.62 17.47
CA HIS A 4 0.80 -0.81 16.61
C HIS A 4 1.90 -0.16 17.44
N CYS A 5 3.09 0.02 16.84
CA CYS A 5 4.25 0.58 17.52
C CYS A 5 4.83 1.74 16.70
N LEU A 6 4.90 2.92 17.29
CA LEU A 6 5.49 4.10 16.68
C LEU A 6 6.95 4.24 17.15
N MET A 7 7.90 4.24 16.19
CA MET A 7 9.32 4.47 16.47
C MET A 7 9.72 5.87 16.01
N ILE A 8 10.23 6.70 16.94
CA ILE A 8 10.63 8.08 16.66
C ILE A 8 12.11 8.29 16.99
N GLY A 9 12.87 8.81 16.04
CA GLY A 9 14.26 9.17 16.29
C GLY A 9 14.91 9.85 15.09
N ALA A 10 15.80 10.79 15.33
CA ALA A 10 16.51 11.49 14.26
C ALA A 10 17.31 10.54 13.36
N SER A 11 17.76 11.05 12.21
CA SER A 11 18.66 10.29 11.34
C SER A 11 19.97 9.95 12.05
N GLY A 12 20.51 8.76 11.83
CA GLY A 12 21.79 8.32 12.40
C GLY A 12 21.76 7.83 13.86
N VAL A 13 20.62 7.88 14.55
CA VAL A 13 20.51 7.35 15.94
C VAL A 13 20.55 5.83 16.00
N GLY A 14 20.48 5.15 14.86
CA GLY A 14 20.61 3.69 14.75
C GLY A 14 19.29 2.93 14.81
N LYS A 15 18.15 3.54 14.44
CA LYS A 15 16.83 2.86 14.38
C LYS A 15 16.90 1.51 13.69
N THR A 16 17.55 1.44 12.54
CA THR A 16 17.71 0.19 11.78
C THR A 16 18.51 -0.85 12.56
N ALA A 17 19.66 -0.47 13.14
CA ALA A 17 20.60 -1.38 13.79
C ALA A 17 20.14 -1.87 15.18
N PHE A 18 19.48 -1.00 15.96
CA PHE A 18 19.00 -1.32 17.30
C PHE A 18 17.58 -1.88 17.33
N PHE A 19 16.74 -1.49 16.35
CA PHE A 19 15.32 -1.81 16.38
C PHE A 19 14.89 -2.67 15.20
N LEU A 20 15.09 -2.25 13.94
CA LEU A 20 14.54 -2.98 12.79
C LEU A 20 15.13 -4.37 12.61
N TYR A 21 16.46 -4.52 12.51
CA TYR A 21 17.08 -5.83 12.32
C TYR A 21 16.67 -6.84 13.39
N PRO A 22 16.72 -6.53 14.71
CA PRO A 22 16.25 -7.44 15.74
C PRO A 22 14.76 -7.79 15.64
N ASN A 23 13.91 -6.82 15.28
CA ASN A 23 12.47 -7.09 15.16
C ASN A 23 12.10 -7.88 13.91
N ILE A 24 12.81 -7.70 12.79
CA ILE A 24 12.64 -8.53 11.60
C ILE A 24 13.06 -9.99 11.89
N GLU A 25 14.20 -10.19 12.55
CA GLU A 25 14.65 -11.51 13.00
C GLU A 25 13.61 -12.16 13.95
N PHE A 26 13.11 -11.40 14.91
CA PHE A 26 12.04 -11.86 15.80
C PHE A 26 10.75 -12.23 15.04
N ALA A 27 10.35 -11.44 14.04
CA ALA A 27 9.20 -11.77 13.19
C ALA A 27 9.43 -13.09 12.44
N CYS A 28 10.65 -13.31 11.91
CA CYS A 28 11.03 -14.57 11.28
C CYS A 28 10.95 -15.75 12.25
N ALA A 29 11.51 -15.61 13.45
CA ALA A 29 11.50 -16.65 14.48
C ALA A 29 10.08 -17.01 14.94
N CYS A 30 9.19 -16.02 15.01
CA CYS A 30 7.77 -16.20 15.35
C CYS A 30 6.90 -16.68 14.17
N GLY A 31 7.44 -16.80 12.96
CA GLY A 31 6.70 -17.21 11.78
C GLY A 31 5.63 -16.21 11.32
N MET A 32 5.80 -14.93 11.62
CA MET A 32 4.92 -13.85 11.17
C MET A 32 5.21 -13.53 9.72
N SER A 33 4.19 -13.27 8.90
CA SER A 33 4.41 -12.65 7.59
C SER A 33 4.65 -11.15 7.75
N PHE A 34 5.57 -10.59 6.96
CA PHE A 34 5.87 -9.17 7.08
C PHE A 34 6.14 -8.49 5.75
N LEU A 35 5.72 -7.23 5.68
CA LEU A 35 6.07 -6.31 4.61
C LEU A 35 7.00 -5.24 5.18
N ILE A 36 8.06 -4.91 4.44
CA ILE A 36 9.03 -3.90 4.81
C ILE A 36 9.10 -2.83 3.73
N LEU A 37 8.88 -1.58 4.11
CA LEU A 37 9.27 -0.44 3.31
C LEU A 37 10.76 -0.20 3.54
N ASP A 38 11.52 -0.19 2.46
CA ASP A 38 12.98 -0.08 2.48
C ASP A 38 13.42 0.99 1.48
N THR A 39 13.88 2.13 1.97
CA THR A 39 14.27 3.24 1.08
C THR A 39 15.67 3.06 0.49
N LYS A 40 16.50 2.18 1.08
CA LYS A 40 17.90 1.97 0.69
C LYS A 40 18.18 0.61 0.05
N GLY A 41 17.28 -0.34 0.17
CA GLY A 41 17.47 -1.72 -0.24
C GLY A 41 18.35 -2.55 0.72
N ASP A 42 18.76 -1.96 1.84
CA ASP A 42 19.62 -2.62 2.82
C ASP A 42 18.89 -3.70 3.59
N LEU A 43 17.62 -3.46 3.93
CA LEU A 43 16.80 -4.43 4.65
C LEU A 43 16.50 -5.64 3.79
N ALA A 44 16.14 -5.42 2.52
CA ALA A 44 15.94 -6.50 1.55
C ALA A 44 17.20 -7.34 1.38
N ARG A 45 18.34 -6.69 1.14
CA ARG A 45 19.62 -7.35 0.93
C ARG A 45 20.06 -8.19 2.12
N ASN A 46 19.95 -7.63 3.33
CA ASN A 46 20.47 -8.26 4.55
C ASN A 46 19.47 -9.27 5.14
N CYS A 47 18.19 -8.90 5.25
CA CYS A 47 17.19 -9.74 5.93
C CYS A 47 16.52 -10.76 4.99
N GLY A 48 16.44 -10.49 3.68
CA GLY A 48 15.80 -11.40 2.73
C GLY A 48 16.48 -12.78 2.70
N ARG A 49 17.82 -12.81 2.74
CA ARG A 49 18.56 -14.08 2.76
C ARG A 49 18.39 -14.83 4.08
N ILE A 50 18.38 -14.12 5.20
CA ILE A 50 18.12 -14.71 6.53
C ILE A 50 16.72 -15.35 6.56
N ALA A 51 15.70 -14.60 6.17
CA ALA A 51 14.32 -15.08 6.12
C ALA A 51 14.18 -16.35 5.25
N GLN A 52 14.79 -16.34 4.06
CA GLN A 52 14.74 -17.48 3.14
C GLN A 52 15.52 -18.68 3.65
N LYS A 53 16.81 -18.50 3.98
CA LYS A 53 17.75 -19.60 4.24
C LYS A 53 17.51 -20.26 5.61
N TYR A 54 17.30 -19.46 6.65
CA TYR A 54 17.23 -19.98 8.01
C TYR A 54 15.79 -20.23 8.52
N TYR A 55 14.83 -19.48 7.97
CA TYR A 55 13.44 -19.56 8.44
C TYR A 55 12.45 -20.12 7.42
N GLY A 56 12.89 -20.36 6.16
CA GLY A 56 12.07 -20.97 5.12
C GLY A 56 10.96 -20.06 4.60
N TYR A 57 11.18 -18.75 4.56
CA TYR A 57 10.22 -17.79 4.02
C TYR A 57 10.20 -17.79 2.50
N ARG A 58 9.02 -17.58 1.92
CA ARG A 58 8.90 -17.05 0.57
C ARG A 58 9.25 -15.56 0.62
N VAL A 59 10.20 -15.16 -0.19
CA VAL A 59 10.67 -13.77 -0.24
C VAL A 59 10.31 -13.18 -1.58
N SER A 60 9.70 -12.01 -1.57
CA SER A 60 9.47 -11.18 -2.75
C SER A 60 10.08 -9.80 -2.53
N VAL A 61 10.75 -9.29 -3.57
CA VAL A 61 11.34 -7.96 -3.56
C VAL A 61 10.76 -7.17 -4.73
N VAL A 62 9.96 -6.18 -4.42
CA VAL A 62 9.48 -5.18 -5.39
C VAL A 62 10.40 -3.97 -5.29
N ASP A 63 11.25 -3.81 -6.28
CA ASP A 63 12.29 -2.77 -6.31
C ASP A 63 11.94 -1.69 -7.34
N LEU A 64 11.40 -0.56 -6.86
CA LEU A 64 11.08 0.59 -7.71
C LEU A 64 12.30 1.47 -7.98
N ARG A 65 13.43 1.24 -7.30
CA ARG A 65 14.71 1.90 -7.57
C ARG A 65 15.45 1.21 -8.72
N ASN A 66 15.39 -0.12 -8.77
CA ASN A 66 16.01 -0.93 -9.82
C ASN A 66 14.99 -1.95 -10.36
N PRO A 67 14.02 -1.49 -11.18
CA PRO A 67 12.88 -2.32 -11.61
C PRO A 67 13.27 -3.57 -12.39
N ILE A 68 14.41 -3.58 -13.08
CA ILE A 68 14.90 -4.77 -13.80
C ILE A 68 15.31 -5.92 -12.88
N ARG A 69 15.53 -5.64 -11.59
CA ARG A 69 15.82 -6.62 -10.52
C ARG A 69 14.68 -6.73 -9.52
N SER A 70 13.46 -6.57 -10.00
CA SER A 70 12.25 -6.60 -9.20
C SER A 70 11.39 -7.80 -9.53
N ASP A 71 10.66 -8.30 -8.54
CA ASP A 71 9.49 -9.12 -8.79
C ASP A 71 8.36 -8.28 -9.38
N GLY A 72 7.41 -8.94 -10.03
CA GLY A 72 6.23 -8.28 -10.57
C GLY A 72 5.28 -7.80 -9.47
N ASN A 73 4.54 -6.76 -9.76
CA ASN A 73 3.39 -6.32 -8.97
C ASN A 73 2.41 -5.56 -9.87
N ASN A 74 1.57 -6.30 -10.57
CA ASN A 74 0.54 -5.75 -11.44
C ASN A 74 -0.55 -5.08 -10.58
N LEU A 75 -0.75 -3.79 -10.77
CA LEU A 75 -1.74 -3.01 -10.02
C LEU A 75 -3.19 -3.46 -10.30
N MET A 76 -3.42 -4.16 -11.42
CA MET A 76 -4.73 -4.66 -11.83
C MET A 76 -5.01 -6.08 -11.33
N THR A 77 -4.09 -6.76 -10.63
CA THR A 77 -4.24 -8.17 -10.21
C THR A 77 -5.58 -8.45 -9.53
N LEU A 78 -6.05 -7.56 -8.64
CA LEU A 78 -7.33 -7.75 -7.94
C LEU A 78 -8.53 -7.64 -8.87
N VAL A 79 -8.54 -6.65 -9.75
CA VAL A 79 -9.61 -6.47 -10.74
C VAL A 79 -9.66 -7.70 -11.65
N ASN A 80 -8.51 -8.15 -12.13
CA ASN A 80 -8.37 -9.29 -13.04
C ASN A 80 -8.84 -10.58 -12.38
N ARG A 81 -8.37 -10.86 -11.16
CA ARG A 81 -8.73 -12.07 -10.40
C ARG A 81 -10.24 -12.16 -10.15
N TYR A 82 -10.84 -11.11 -9.65
CA TYR A 82 -12.28 -11.09 -9.39
C TYR A 82 -13.11 -11.12 -10.68
N MET A 83 -12.62 -10.54 -11.77
CA MET A 83 -13.26 -10.61 -13.07
C MET A 83 -13.15 -12.01 -13.68
N ASP A 84 -12.04 -12.72 -13.49
CA ASP A 84 -11.89 -14.11 -13.92
C ASP A 84 -12.86 -15.03 -13.19
N VAL A 85 -12.98 -14.89 -11.85
CA VAL A 85 -13.99 -15.60 -11.07
C VAL A 85 -15.42 -15.29 -11.53
N ALA A 86 -15.71 -14.02 -11.82
CA ALA A 86 -17.03 -13.63 -12.33
C ALA A 86 -17.33 -14.17 -13.75
N ARG A 87 -16.27 -14.37 -14.56
CA ARG A 87 -16.40 -14.96 -15.90
C ARG A 87 -16.63 -16.48 -15.82
N GLU A 88 -15.94 -17.18 -14.93
CA GLU A 88 -16.11 -18.62 -14.69
C GLU A 88 -17.44 -18.93 -14.00
N HIS A 89 -17.87 -18.04 -13.11
CA HIS A 89 -19.10 -18.17 -12.32
C HIS A 89 -19.98 -16.92 -12.47
N PRO A 90 -20.76 -16.80 -13.58
CA PRO A 90 -21.55 -15.60 -13.86
C PRO A 90 -22.59 -15.24 -12.77
N ASP A 91 -23.03 -16.21 -11.99
CA ASP A 91 -23.97 -16.02 -10.87
C ASP A 91 -23.28 -15.50 -9.60
N ASN A 92 -21.95 -15.42 -9.58
CA ASN A 92 -21.20 -14.90 -8.45
C ASN A 92 -21.18 -13.35 -8.44
N LEU A 93 -22.28 -12.79 -7.94
CA LEU A 93 -22.45 -11.33 -7.83
C LEU A 93 -21.35 -10.68 -6.99
N ALA A 94 -20.83 -11.35 -5.96
CA ALA A 94 -19.79 -10.81 -5.09
C ALA A 94 -18.46 -10.63 -5.83
N ALA A 95 -18.08 -11.57 -6.68
CA ALA A 95 -16.88 -11.44 -7.52
C ALA A 95 -17.01 -10.25 -8.48
N ARG A 96 -18.15 -10.13 -9.16
CA ARG A 96 -18.43 -8.99 -10.05
C ARG A 96 -18.36 -7.65 -9.32
N ALA A 97 -19.01 -7.55 -8.16
CA ALA A 97 -19.02 -6.34 -7.33
C ALA A 97 -17.61 -5.97 -6.82
N ASN A 98 -16.78 -6.95 -6.48
CA ASN A 98 -15.40 -6.71 -6.08
C ASN A 98 -14.54 -6.21 -7.25
N ALA A 99 -14.68 -6.79 -8.46
CA ALA A 99 -13.97 -6.28 -9.65
C ALA A 99 -14.34 -4.82 -9.93
N GLU A 100 -15.63 -4.47 -9.88
CA GLU A 100 -16.13 -3.09 -10.04
C GLU A 100 -15.56 -2.15 -8.96
N LYS A 101 -15.54 -2.60 -7.71
CA LYS A 101 -15.00 -1.85 -6.55
C LYS A 101 -13.52 -1.56 -6.74
N TYR A 102 -12.71 -2.59 -7.05
CA TYR A 102 -11.26 -2.40 -7.18
C TYR A 102 -10.88 -1.60 -8.41
N ALA A 103 -11.64 -1.69 -9.52
CA ALA A 103 -11.44 -0.84 -10.68
C ALA A 103 -11.66 0.65 -10.35
N LYS A 104 -12.72 0.98 -9.60
CA LYS A 104 -12.98 2.35 -9.12
C LYS A 104 -11.89 2.85 -8.16
N ILE A 105 -11.47 2.00 -7.22
CA ILE A 105 -10.42 2.35 -6.26
C ILE A 105 -9.10 2.64 -6.98
N LEU A 106 -8.71 1.78 -7.93
CA LEU A 106 -7.50 1.96 -8.72
C LEU A 106 -7.56 3.26 -9.52
N ALA A 107 -8.69 3.50 -10.23
CA ALA A 107 -8.90 4.71 -10.99
C ALA A 107 -8.83 5.98 -10.11
N LYS A 108 -9.53 5.99 -8.98
CA LYS A 108 -9.51 7.10 -8.02
C LYS A 108 -8.10 7.39 -7.50
N THR A 109 -7.35 6.36 -7.11
CA THR A 109 -6.00 6.54 -6.56
C THR A 109 -5.02 7.04 -7.63
N ILE A 110 -5.14 6.62 -8.89
CA ILE A 110 -4.30 7.11 -9.99
C ILE A 110 -4.63 8.56 -10.34
N VAL A 111 -5.91 8.90 -10.44
CA VAL A 111 -6.35 10.26 -10.80
C VAL A 111 -6.07 11.23 -9.66
N ASN A 112 -6.22 10.80 -8.41
CA ASN A 112 -6.05 11.63 -7.23
C ASN A 112 -5.21 10.94 -6.13
N PRO A 113 -3.89 10.86 -6.28
CA PRO A 113 -3.02 10.13 -5.37
C PRO A 113 -2.95 10.71 -3.94
N GLY A 114 -3.24 12.00 -3.74
CA GLY A 114 -3.22 12.65 -2.42
C GLY A 114 -4.51 12.53 -1.61
N GLY A 115 -5.61 12.09 -2.21
CA GLY A 115 -6.89 11.93 -1.50
C GLY A 115 -7.64 13.21 -1.12
N ASP A 116 -7.01 14.38 -1.20
CA ASP A 116 -7.58 15.65 -0.76
C ASP A 116 -8.64 16.18 -1.73
N GLU A 117 -9.89 16.14 -1.27
CA GLU A 117 -11.02 16.76 -2.01
C GLU A 117 -10.95 18.29 -2.00
N GLN A 118 -10.25 18.89 -1.03
CA GLN A 118 -10.14 20.33 -0.88
C GLN A 118 -9.28 20.99 -1.95
N ASP A 119 -8.29 20.27 -2.51
CA ASP A 119 -7.42 20.78 -3.58
C ASP A 119 -8.06 20.78 -4.98
N ARG A 120 -9.22 20.14 -5.15
CA ARG A 120 -9.88 20.01 -6.46
C ARG A 120 -10.54 21.30 -6.95
N GLY A 121 -10.99 22.19 -6.04
CA GLY A 121 -11.60 23.48 -6.34
C GLY A 121 -12.70 23.38 -7.43
N GLN A 122 -12.71 24.32 -8.38
CA GLN A 122 -13.67 24.35 -9.50
C GLN A 122 -13.45 23.22 -10.53
N ASN A 123 -12.37 22.46 -10.45
CA ASN A 123 -12.01 21.38 -11.37
C ASN A 123 -12.48 19.99 -10.92
N SER A 124 -13.22 19.86 -9.82
CA SER A 124 -13.68 18.56 -9.28
C SER A 124 -14.37 17.70 -10.32
N TYR A 125 -15.22 18.30 -11.15
CA TYR A 125 -15.93 17.61 -12.23
C TYR A 125 -14.98 16.87 -13.19
N PHE A 126 -13.86 17.50 -13.59
CA PHE A 126 -12.92 16.86 -14.53
C PHE A 126 -12.21 15.67 -13.92
N TYR A 127 -11.90 15.72 -12.61
CA TYR A 127 -11.30 14.59 -11.90
C TYR A 127 -12.30 13.45 -11.73
N ASP A 128 -13.54 13.73 -11.33
CA ASP A 128 -14.58 12.71 -11.17
C ASP A 128 -14.91 12.03 -12.52
N ALA A 129 -14.99 12.81 -13.60
CA ALA A 129 -15.18 12.27 -14.94
C ALA A 129 -13.96 11.45 -15.40
N ALA A 130 -12.74 11.87 -15.07
CA ALA A 130 -11.51 11.14 -15.38
C ALA A 130 -11.43 9.80 -14.63
N GLU A 131 -11.84 9.77 -13.35
CA GLU A 131 -11.97 8.54 -12.57
C GLU A 131 -12.94 7.56 -13.26
N GLY A 132 -14.10 8.05 -13.72
CA GLY A 132 -15.09 7.25 -14.43
C GLY A 132 -14.58 6.66 -15.74
N VAL A 133 -13.88 7.49 -16.55
CA VAL A 133 -13.26 7.05 -17.82
C VAL A 133 -12.20 5.97 -17.54
N LEU A 134 -11.31 6.21 -16.59
CA LEU A 134 -10.24 5.26 -16.27
C LEU A 134 -10.81 3.94 -15.72
N ALA A 135 -11.79 4.01 -14.82
CA ALA A 135 -12.47 2.82 -14.30
C ALA A 135 -13.16 2.02 -15.41
N THR A 136 -13.76 2.70 -16.39
CA THR A 136 -14.38 2.06 -17.56
C THR A 136 -13.35 1.28 -18.38
N VAL A 137 -12.19 1.87 -18.67
CA VAL A 137 -11.14 1.21 -19.45
C VAL A 137 -10.52 0.04 -18.67
N ILE A 138 -10.25 0.20 -17.38
CA ILE A 138 -9.77 -0.86 -16.50
C ILE A 138 -10.75 -2.05 -16.49
N MET A 139 -12.04 -1.78 -16.27
CA MET A 139 -13.08 -2.81 -16.24
C MET A 139 -13.21 -3.56 -17.57
N THR A 140 -13.32 -2.81 -18.67
CA THR A 140 -13.51 -3.42 -20.00
C THR A 140 -12.28 -4.20 -20.45
N LEU A 141 -11.07 -3.72 -20.14
CA LEU A 141 -9.83 -4.46 -20.37
C LEU A 141 -9.83 -5.78 -19.60
N SER A 142 -10.13 -5.75 -18.31
CA SER A 142 -10.13 -6.93 -17.46
C SER A 142 -11.22 -7.95 -17.88
N GLU A 143 -12.38 -7.48 -18.31
CA GLU A 143 -13.52 -8.34 -18.67
C GLU A 143 -13.37 -8.99 -20.04
N PHE A 144 -12.93 -8.22 -21.06
CA PHE A 144 -13.01 -8.65 -22.46
C PHE A 144 -11.65 -9.06 -23.06
N ILE A 145 -10.55 -8.93 -22.32
CA ILE A 145 -9.21 -9.37 -22.74
C ILE A 145 -8.67 -10.39 -21.73
N PRO A 146 -9.21 -11.64 -21.69
CA PRO A 146 -8.65 -12.68 -20.83
C PRO A 146 -7.22 -13.03 -21.30
N PRO A 147 -6.39 -13.71 -20.46
CA PRO A 147 -5.13 -14.28 -20.88
C PRO A 147 -5.32 -15.14 -22.14
N ASP A 148 -4.34 -15.10 -23.01
CA ASP A 148 -4.37 -15.91 -24.24
C ASP A 148 -4.10 -17.39 -23.94
N SER A 149 -4.20 -18.25 -24.99
CA SER A 149 -3.97 -19.69 -24.86
C SER A 149 -2.52 -20.05 -24.47
N ALA A 150 -1.56 -19.13 -24.63
CA ALA A 150 -0.18 -19.27 -24.21
C ALA A 150 0.05 -18.76 -22.76
N GLY A 151 -0.98 -18.21 -22.14
CA GLY A 151 -0.92 -17.67 -20.77
C GLY A 151 -0.39 -16.24 -20.70
N HIS A 152 -0.29 -15.52 -21.82
CA HIS A 152 0.13 -14.13 -21.80
C HIS A 152 -1.04 -13.26 -21.31
N ASP A 153 -0.83 -12.51 -20.23
CA ASP A 153 -1.80 -11.56 -19.71
C ASP A 153 -1.47 -10.13 -20.16
N LYS A 154 -2.43 -9.52 -20.85
CA LYS A 154 -2.32 -8.14 -21.34
C LYS A 154 -3.03 -7.14 -20.40
N ARG A 155 -3.56 -7.61 -19.27
CA ARG A 155 -4.38 -6.82 -18.35
C ARG A 155 -3.53 -6.15 -17.29
N HIS A 156 -2.86 -5.07 -17.67
CA HIS A 156 -1.98 -4.28 -16.81
C HIS A 156 -2.06 -2.80 -17.16
N ILE A 157 -1.52 -1.94 -16.30
CA ILE A 157 -1.65 -0.49 -16.42
C ILE A 157 -1.06 0.09 -17.72
N MET A 158 -0.04 -0.55 -18.29
CA MET A 158 0.55 -0.11 -19.55
C MET A 158 -0.40 -0.34 -20.73
N SER A 159 -1.17 -1.44 -20.71
CA SER A 159 -2.26 -1.64 -21.68
C SER A 159 -3.38 -0.62 -21.51
N VAL A 160 -3.70 -0.23 -20.28
CA VAL A 160 -4.65 0.87 -20.01
C VAL A 160 -4.17 2.16 -20.64
N PHE A 161 -2.90 2.52 -20.46
CA PHE A 161 -2.31 3.71 -21.09
C PHE A 161 -2.42 3.66 -22.63
N LYS A 162 -2.01 2.54 -23.23
CA LYS A 162 -2.07 2.35 -24.68
C LYS A 162 -3.49 2.46 -25.20
N LEU A 163 -4.45 1.78 -24.53
CA LEU A 163 -5.87 1.85 -24.87
C LEU A 163 -6.41 3.29 -24.75
N MET A 164 -6.08 4.00 -23.67
CA MET A 164 -6.49 5.41 -23.51
C MET A 164 -6.01 6.27 -24.68
N LYS A 165 -4.75 6.13 -25.10
CA LYS A 165 -4.20 6.83 -26.25
C LYS A 165 -4.94 6.48 -27.55
N GLU A 166 -5.22 5.20 -27.80
CA GLU A 166 -5.91 4.74 -29.00
C GLU A 166 -7.41 5.16 -29.02
N LEU A 167 -8.05 5.19 -27.85
CA LEU A 167 -9.46 5.56 -27.69
C LEU A 167 -9.71 7.07 -27.81
N MET A 168 -8.68 7.91 -27.69
CA MET A 168 -8.79 9.34 -28.01
C MET A 168 -8.92 9.61 -29.51
N ALA A 169 -8.42 8.72 -30.35
CA ALA A 169 -8.44 8.93 -31.80
C ALA A 169 -9.88 8.98 -32.33
N PRO A 170 -10.15 9.86 -33.32
CA PRO A 170 -11.47 9.94 -33.94
C PRO A 170 -11.83 8.64 -34.66
N MET A 171 -13.09 8.22 -34.51
CA MET A 171 -13.70 7.09 -35.22
C MET A 171 -15.02 7.57 -35.85
N GLY A 172 -14.94 8.18 -37.01
CA GLY A 172 -16.07 8.83 -37.69
C GLY A 172 -16.47 10.11 -36.96
N LYS A 173 -17.74 10.19 -36.51
CA LYS A 173 -18.29 11.35 -35.77
C LYS A 173 -18.02 11.31 -34.25
N LYS A 174 -17.53 10.20 -33.73
CA LYS A 174 -17.25 9.98 -32.30
C LYS A 174 -15.77 9.70 -32.11
N ASN A 175 -15.29 9.79 -30.88
CA ASN A 175 -13.97 9.25 -30.54
C ASN A 175 -14.08 7.75 -30.19
N GLY A 176 -12.93 7.07 -30.13
CA GLY A 176 -12.90 5.64 -29.84
C GLY A 176 -13.50 5.27 -28.49
N PHE A 177 -13.39 6.16 -27.48
CA PHE A 177 -13.97 5.90 -26.15
C PHE A 177 -15.52 5.94 -26.20
N GLN A 178 -16.11 6.89 -26.91
CA GLN A 178 -17.56 6.91 -27.12
C GLN A 178 -18.04 5.65 -27.87
N VAL A 179 -17.28 5.20 -28.87
CA VAL A 179 -17.57 3.94 -29.59
C VAL A 179 -17.46 2.73 -28.66
N LEU A 180 -16.48 2.72 -27.76
CA LEU A 180 -16.35 1.66 -26.75
C LEU A 180 -17.59 1.61 -25.85
N VAL A 181 -18.01 2.77 -25.28
CA VAL A 181 -19.17 2.85 -24.40
C VAL A 181 -20.44 2.45 -25.12
N ASP A 182 -20.67 2.92 -26.34
CA ASP A 182 -21.84 2.57 -27.16
C ASP A 182 -21.87 1.06 -27.54
N SER A 183 -20.72 0.39 -27.52
CA SER A 183 -20.65 -1.04 -27.81
C SER A 183 -21.03 -1.92 -26.63
N LEU A 184 -21.17 -1.36 -25.44
CA LEU A 184 -21.56 -2.07 -24.23
C LEU A 184 -23.10 -2.13 -24.11
N PRO A 185 -23.68 -3.14 -23.43
CA PRO A 185 -25.11 -3.15 -23.09
C PRO A 185 -25.48 -1.94 -22.22
N ASP A 186 -26.69 -1.41 -22.36
CA ASP A 186 -27.20 -0.28 -21.56
C ASP A 186 -27.16 -0.54 -20.04
N THR A 187 -27.21 -1.79 -19.64
CA THR A 187 -27.14 -2.22 -18.23
C THR A 187 -25.69 -2.38 -17.73
N HIS A 188 -24.70 -2.24 -18.59
CA HIS A 188 -23.31 -2.50 -18.23
C HIS A 188 -22.73 -1.40 -17.35
N LYS A 189 -22.18 -1.78 -16.17
CA LYS A 189 -21.69 -0.82 -15.16
C LYS A 189 -20.56 0.07 -15.65
N ALA A 190 -19.67 -0.43 -16.52
CA ALA A 190 -18.61 0.40 -17.12
C ALA A 190 -19.19 1.56 -17.94
N GLY A 191 -20.29 1.34 -18.68
CA GLY A 191 -20.98 2.43 -19.38
C GLY A 191 -21.54 3.49 -18.42
N TRP A 192 -22.04 3.07 -17.27
CA TRP A 192 -22.54 4.01 -16.25
C TRP A 192 -21.40 4.79 -15.58
N MET A 193 -20.24 4.18 -15.36
CA MET A 193 -19.06 4.88 -14.84
C MET A 193 -18.58 5.98 -15.78
N ALA A 194 -18.73 5.78 -17.09
CA ALA A 194 -18.37 6.74 -18.12
C ALA A 194 -19.36 7.90 -18.28
N SER A 195 -20.54 7.85 -17.65
CA SER A 195 -21.67 8.74 -17.95
C SER A 195 -21.34 10.24 -17.82
N ALA A 196 -20.60 10.63 -16.79
CA ALA A 196 -20.19 12.03 -16.59
C ALA A 196 -19.34 12.53 -17.76
N ALA A 197 -18.41 11.72 -18.25
CA ALA A 197 -17.56 12.08 -19.37
C ALA A 197 -18.33 12.08 -20.72
N THR A 198 -19.16 11.05 -20.96
CA THR A 198 -19.91 10.92 -22.23
C THR A 198 -21.02 11.94 -22.37
N SER A 199 -21.50 12.52 -21.27
CA SER A 199 -22.49 13.62 -21.26
C SER A 199 -21.86 15.00 -21.44
N SER A 200 -20.54 15.12 -21.45
CA SER A 200 -19.84 16.39 -21.64
C SER A 200 -19.74 16.78 -23.11
N SER A 201 -19.42 18.06 -23.37
CA SER A 201 -19.07 18.52 -24.73
C SER A 201 -17.80 17.83 -25.25
N ASP A 202 -17.59 17.84 -26.56
CA ASP A 202 -16.37 17.26 -27.16
C ASP A 202 -15.08 17.88 -26.56
N GLN A 203 -15.08 19.16 -26.25
CA GLN A 203 -13.96 19.84 -25.60
C GLN A 203 -13.81 19.39 -24.14
N GLY A 204 -14.91 19.20 -23.42
CA GLY A 204 -14.92 18.66 -22.07
C GLY A 204 -14.37 17.23 -22.04
N MET A 205 -14.83 16.38 -22.95
CA MET A 205 -14.34 15.01 -23.11
C MET A 205 -12.82 14.99 -23.40
N ALA A 206 -12.33 15.84 -24.32
CA ALA A 206 -10.90 15.94 -24.63
C ALA A 206 -10.08 16.34 -23.40
N SER A 207 -10.58 17.26 -22.57
CA SER A 207 -9.94 17.68 -21.33
C SER A 207 -9.90 16.54 -20.29
N VAL A 208 -10.99 15.78 -20.13
CA VAL A 208 -11.06 14.61 -19.25
C VAL A 208 -10.04 13.54 -19.68
N MET A 209 -10.02 13.20 -20.98
CA MET A 209 -9.09 12.19 -21.52
C MET A 209 -7.62 12.62 -21.36
N SER A 210 -7.33 13.90 -21.59
CA SER A 210 -5.99 14.48 -21.37
C SER A 210 -5.56 14.39 -19.90
N THR A 211 -6.49 14.63 -18.97
CA THR A 211 -6.24 14.47 -17.53
C THR A 211 -5.86 13.04 -17.19
N VAL A 212 -6.62 12.05 -17.69
CA VAL A 212 -6.30 10.63 -17.47
C VAL A 212 -4.90 10.28 -18.00
N LEU A 213 -4.58 10.68 -19.25
CA LEU A 213 -3.26 10.40 -19.84
C LEU A 213 -2.13 11.07 -19.07
N SER A 214 -2.33 12.31 -18.61
CA SER A 214 -1.35 13.02 -17.79
C SER A 214 -1.04 12.25 -16.49
N ARG A 215 -2.05 11.67 -15.84
CA ARG A 215 -1.85 10.86 -14.63
C ARG A 215 -1.18 9.51 -14.93
N LEU A 216 -1.53 8.89 -16.03
CA LEU A 216 -0.92 7.63 -16.45
C LEU A 216 0.53 7.78 -16.92
N ASN A 217 0.98 8.98 -17.29
CA ASN A 217 2.38 9.23 -17.66
C ASN A 217 3.38 8.85 -16.57
N ALA A 218 2.98 8.87 -15.30
CA ALA A 218 3.84 8.46 -14.18
C ALA A 218 4.28 6.98 -14.25
N PHE A 219 3.59 6.15 -15.02
CA PHE A 219 3.92 4.73 -15.22
C PHE A 219 4.80 4.47 -16.46
N LEU A 220 4.99 5.48 -17.32
CA LEU A 220 5.74 5.33 -18.59
C LEU A 220 7.25 5.28 -18.34
N ASP A 221 7.73 4.11 -18.03
CA ASP A 221 9.13 3.80 -17.83
C ASP A 221 9.35 2.35 -18.27
N SER A 222 10.27 2.13 -19.21
CA SER A 222 10.54 0.80 -19.77
C SER A 222 11.02 -0.21 -18.74
N GLU A 223 11.67 0.23 -17.66
CA GLU A 223 12.06 -0.63 -16.56
C GLU A 223 10.86 -0.94 -15.64
N LEU A 224 9.98 0.05 -15.38
CA LEU A 224 8.75 -0.17 -14.60
C LEU A 224 7.79 -1.16 -15.25
N GLU A 225 7.79 -1.31 -16.57
CA GLU A 225 7.02 -2.35 -17.25
C GLU A 225 7.35 -3.74 -16.72
N GLN A 226 8.62 -4.00 -16.36
CA GLN A 226 9.06 -5.27 -15.79
C GLN A 226 8.48 -5.54 -14.38
N VAL A 227 7.97 -4.52 -13.71
CA VAL A 227 7.26 -4.65 -12.43
C VAL A 227 5.75 -4.68 -12.64
N LEU A 228 5.21 -3.71 -13.37
CA LEU A 228 3.78 -3.41 -13.42
C LEU A 228 2.99 -4.32 -14.38
N CYS A 229 3.68 -5.04 -15.28
CA CYS A 229 3.04 -5.93 -16.25
C CYS A 229 3.02 -7.40 -15.83
N TYR A 230 3.53 -7.73 -14.64
CA TYR A 230 3.59 -9.10 -14.13
C TYR A 230 3.03 -9.18 -12.72
N ASP A 231 2.35 -10.28 -12.41
CA ASP A 231 1.79 -10.48 -11.09
C ASP A 231 2.87 -10.75 -10.03
N SER A 232 2.52 -10.46 -8.78
CA SER A 232 3.37 -10.75 -7.63
C SER A 232 3.49 -12.27 -7.40
N PRO A 233 4.70 -12.78 -7.05
CA PRO A 233 4.86 -14.18 -6.65
C PRO A 233 4.20 -14.49 -5.28
N ILE A 234 3.85 -13.47 -4.51
CA ILE A 234 3.16 -13.59 -3.23
C ILE A 234 1.88 -12.77 -3.30
N ASP A 235 0.75 -13.44 -3.30
CA ASP A 235 -0.57 -12.82 -3.15
C ASP A 235 -0.97 -12.68 -1.66
N ALA A 236 -2.11 -12.08 -1.40
CA ALA A 236 -2.59 -11.87 -0.05
C ALA A 236 -2.95 -13.16 0.69
N GLU A 237 -3.38 -14.22 -0.01
CA GLU A 237 -3.72 -15.51 0.58
C GLU A 237 -2.46 -16.24 1.06
N HIS A 238 -1.41 -16.28 0.23
CA HIS A 238 -0.09 -16.77 0.65
C HIS A 238 0.44 -15.97 1.83
N PHE A 239 0.33 -14.64 1.74
CA PHE A 239 0.82 -13.74 2.79
C PHE A 239 0.08 -13.93 4.13
N ALA A 240 -1.22 -14.24 4.10
CA ALA A 240 -2.02 -14.49 5.28
C ALA A 240 -1.85 -15.90 5.88
N SER A 241 -1.40 -16.88 5.09
CA SER A 241 -1.39 -18.29 5.49
C SER A 241 0.00 -18.92 5.60
N GLU A 242 0.98 -18.47 4.83
CA GLU A 242 2.34 -18.98 4.79
C GLU A 242 3.33 -18.03 5.49
N LYS A 243 4.61 -18.43 5.57
CA LYS A 243 5.70 -17.56 6.00
C LYS A 243 6.17 -16.75 4.81
N CYS A 244 5.73 -15.51 4.71
CA CYS A 244 6.05 -14.63 3.59
C CYS A 244 6.73 -13.34 4.04
N ALA A 245 7.71 -12.90 3.26
CA ALA A 245 8.39 -11.62 3.44
C ALA A 245 8.33 -10.83 2.12
N ILE A 246 7.75 -9.65 2.16
CA ILE A 246 7.69 -8.72 1.03
C ILE A 246 8.56 -7.51 1.38
N PHE A 247 9.55 -7.23 0.53
CA PHE A 247 10.36 -6.02 0.62
C PHE A 247 9.96 -5.08 -0.51
N LEU A 248 9.55 -3.87 -0.16
CA LEU A 248 9.18 -2.82 -1.11
C LEU A 248 10.22 -1.72 -1.05
N ILE A 249 11.12 -1.71 -2.05
CA ILE A 249 12.22 -0.75 -2.14
C ILE A 249 11.74 0.47 -2.92
N ILE A 250 11.84 1.64 -2.27
CA ILE A 250 11.33 2.91 -2.80
C ILE A 250 12.49 3.90 -2.88
N PRO A 251 12.76 4.52 -4.03
CA PRO A 251 13.80 5.55 -4.15
C PRO A 251 13.39 6.80 -3.36
N GLU A 252 14.25 7.24 -2.41
CA GLU A 252 14.02 8.49 -1.66
C GLU A 252 14.04 9.72 -2.57
N GLU A 253 14.86 9.66 -3.61
CA GLU A 253 15.12 10.74 -4.58
C GLU A 253 14.04 10.89 -5.66
N ASP A 254 13.13 9.93 -5.82
CA ASP A 254 12.10 9.94 -6.86
C ASP A 254 10.68 9.82 -6.25
N PRO A 255 10.09 10.95 -5.82
CA PRO A 255 8.75 10.97 -5.25
C PRO A 255 7.67 10.46 -6.20
N THR A 256 7.92 10.46 -7.53
CA THR A 256 6.93 10.01 -8.53
C THR A 256 6.58 8.53 -8.39
N LYS A 257 7.48 7.73 -7.81
CA LYS A 257 7.28 6.29 -7.59
C LYS A 257 6.63 5.96 -6.22
N HIS A 258 6.60 6.92 -5.30
CA HIS A 258 6.09 6.68 -3.94
C HIS A 258 4.60 6.34 -3.91
N PHE A 259 3.77 6.97 -4.75
CA PHE A 259 2.35 6.67 -4.79
C PHE A 259 2.05 5.23 -5.25
N MET A 260 2.92 4.65 -6.09
CA MET A 260 2.82 3.24 -6.52
C MET A 260 2.97 2.31 -5.32
N ALA A 261 3.95 2.58 -4.46
CA ALA A 261 4.14 1.83 -3.22
C ALA A 261 2.92 1.93 -2.30
N GLY A 262 2.36 3.13 -2.15
CA GLY A 262 1.11 3.33 -1.40
C GLY A 262 -0.04 2.50 -1.96
N LEU A 263 -0.17 2.45 -3.28
CA LEU A 263 -1.20 1.67 -3.98
C LEU A 263 -1.02 0.16 -3.75
N MET A 264 0.23 -0.34 -3.82
CA MET A 264 0.56 -1.74 -3.56
C MET A 264 0.20 -2.14 -2.12
N ILE A 265 0.55 -1.30 -1.14
CA ILE A 265 0.22 -1.53 0.27
C ILE A 265 -1.29 -1.50 0.50
N GLN A 266 -2.01 -0.55 -0.11
CA GLN A 266 -3.47 -0.48 -0.01
C GLN A 266 -4.15 -1.73 -0.59
N ASN A 267 -3.72 -2.18 -1.75
CA ASN A 267 -4.28 -3.37 -2.39
C ASN A 267 -4.09 -4.60 -1.50
N LEU A 268 -2.85 -4.85 -1.04
CA LEU A 268 -2.54 -5.96 -0.14
C LEU A 268 -3.36 -5.87 1.17
N SER A 269 -3.43 -4.70 1.76
CA SER A 269 -4.14 -4.50 3.03
C SER A 269 -5.64 -4.76 2.94
N ARG A 270 -6.28 -4.30 1.85
CA ARG A 270 -7.72 -4.54 1.61
C ARG A 270 -8.03 -6.01 1.42
N GLU A 271 -7.17 -6.73 0.72
CA GLU A 271 -7.29 -8.17 0.57
C GLU A 271 -7.11 -8.89 1.92
N LEU A 272 -6.10 -8.51 2.70
CA LEU A 272 -5.89 -9.07 4.04
C LEU A 272 -7.11 -8.83 4.95
N PHE A 273 -7.76 -7.67 4.84
CA PHE A 273 -9.00 -7.41 5.57
C PHE A 273 -10.13 -8.31 5.09
N SER A 274 -10.29 -8.49 3.77
CA SER A 274 -11.29 -9.40 3.21
C SER A 274 -11.07 -10.85 3.65
N ILE A 275 -9.82 -11.31 3.67
CA ILE A 275 -9.44 -12.66 4.16
C ILE A 275 -9.72 -12.77 5.67
N ALA A 276 -9.41 -11.75 6.45
CA ALA A 276 -9.72 -11.75 7.87
C ALA A 276 -11.23 -11.80 8.13
N ASP A 277 -12.01 -11.00 7.41
CA ASP A 277 -13.48 -10.97 7.54
C ASP A 277 -14.10 -12.33 7.16
N ALA A 278 -13.54 -13.02 6.15
CA ALA A 278 -13.95 -14.38 5.79
C ALA A 278 -13.51 -15.45 6.81
N ASN A 279 -12.56 -15.12 7.72
CA ASN A 279 -12.02 -16.02 8.73
C ASN A 279 -12.30 -15.48 10.16
N GLU A 280 -13.56 -15.30 10.49
CA GLU A 280 -14.04 -14.88 11.83
C GLU A 280 -13.44 -13.54 12.31
N GLY A 281 -13.14 -12.64 11.39
CA GLY A 281 -12.60 -11.31 11.67
C GLY A 281 -11.10 -11.27 11.98
N LYS A 282 -10.35 -12.36 11.80
CA LYS A 282 -8.92 -12.42 12.12
C LYS A 282 -8.12 -13.19 11.08
N LEU A 283 -6.92 -12.72 10.78
CA LEU A 283 -5.95 -13.50 10.00
C LEU A 283 -5.49 -14.74 10.78
N LYS A 284 -5.20 -15.83 10.08
CA LYS A 284 -4.66 -17.05 10.70
C LYS A 284 -3.31 -16.79 11.33
N LYS A 285 -2.44 -16.08 10.62
CA LYS A 285 -1.13 -15.63 11.10
C LYS A 285 -1.12 -14.13 11.34
N ARG A 286 -0.21 -13.68 12.21
CA ARG A 286 0.05 -12.26 12.36
C ARG A 286 0.82 -11.75 11.15
N VAL A 287 0.43 -10.57 10.71
CA VAL A 287 1.07 -9.80 9.66
C VAL A 287 1.62 -8.51 10.25
N VAL A 288 2.86 -8.15 9.92
CA VAL A 288 3.51 -6.93 10.40
C VAL A 288 4.00 -6.11 9.21
N PHE A 289 3.67 -4.81 9.20
CA PHE A 289 4.20 -3.85 8.24
C PHE A 289 5.22 -2.97 8.95
N TYR A 290 6.49 -3.14 8.63
CA TYR A 290 7.58 -2.26 9.05
C TYR A 290 7.73 -1.16 8.01
N CYS A 291 7.36 0.05 8.37
CA CYS A 291 7.38 1.20 7.46
C CYS A 291 8.57 2.10 7.82
N ASP A 292 9.77 1.76 7.30
CA ASP A 292 10.95 2.61 7.48
C ASP A 292 10.77 3.91 6.69
N GLU A 293 11.24 5.01 7.28
CA GLU A 293 11.08 6.37 6.73
C GLU A 293 9.62 6.73 6.35
N PHE A 294 8.65 6.24 7.14
CA PHE A 294 7.21 6.45 6.90
C PHE A 294 6.83 7.93 6.75
N GLY A 295 7.55 8.81 7.42
CA GLY A 295 7.33 10.25 7.36
C GLY A 295 7.77 10.92 6.06
N THR A 296 8.54 10.26 5.19
CA THR A 296 8.98 10.77 3.89
C THR A 296 8.11 10.31 2.73
N MET A 297 7.32 9.25 2.93
CA MET A 297 6.39 8.77 1.93
C MET A 297 5.24 9.75 1.72
N PRO A 298 4.75 9.93 0.47
CA PRO A 298 3.49 10.62 0.24
C PRO A 298 2.35 9.95 1.01
N PRO A 299 1.37 10.71 1.45
CA PRO A 299 0.23 10.15 2.15
C PRO A 299 -0.52 9.16 1.24
N PHE A 300 -0.92 8.04 1.81
CA PHE A 300 -1.86 7.10 1.24
C PHE A 300 -2.92 6.76 2.31
N ASP A 301 -4.04 6.19 1.90
CA ASP A 301 -5.15 5.88 2.82
C ASP A 301 -4.76 4.80 3.84
N VAL A 302 -4.03 5.22 4.87
CA VAL A 302 -3.47 4.37 5.93
C VAL A 302 -4.30 4.40 7.21
N LEU A 303 -5.12 5.42 7.43
CA LEU A 303 -5.89 5.58 8.67
C LEU A 303 -6.79 4.37 8.98
N PRO A 304 -7.49 3.77 8.00
CA PRO A 304 -8.24 2.53 8.24
C PRO A 304 -7.37 1.37 8.72
N LEU A 305 -6.11 1.31 8.31
CA LEU A 305 -5.18 0.26 8.75
C LEU A 305 -4.82 0.39 10.22
N PHE A 306 -4.60 1.61 10.70
CA PHE A 306 -4.35 1.87 12.12
C PHE A 306 -5.60 1.60 12.97
N SER A 307 -6.77 1.99 12.49
CA SER A 307 -8.02 1.84 13.25
C SER A 307 -8.51 0.39 13.30
N ALA A 308 -8.41 -0.37 12.20
CA ALA A 308 -9.02 -1.68 12.06
C ALA A 308 -8.01 -2.86 12.00
N GLY A 309 -6.73 -2.59 11.79
CA GLY A 309 -5.73 -3.63 11.56
C GLY A 309 -5.49 -4.50 12.80
N ARG A 310 -5.40 -3.89 13.98
CA ARG A 310 -5.10 -4.58 15.24
C ARG A 310 -6.04 -5.75 15.51
N SER A 311 -7.35 -5.53 15.42
CA SER A 311 -8.35 -6.57 15.67
C SER A 311 -8.24 -7.75 14.70
N ARG A 312 -7.69 -7.51 13.50
CA ARG A 312 -7.49 -8.49 12.43
C ARG A 312 -6.11 -9.15 12.45
N LYS A 313 -5.29 -8.92 13.46
CA LYS A 313 -3.88 -9.36 13.58
C LYS A 313 -2.94 -8.74 12.53
N LEU A 314 -3.23 -7.55 12.05
CA LEU A 314 -2.34 -6.76 11.22
C LEU A 314 -1.75 -5.63 12.07
N THR A 315 -0.43 -5.62 12.21
CA THR A 315 0.31 -4.65 13.01
C THR A 315 1.10 -3.73 12.09
N LEU A 316 1.06 -2.43 12.36
CA LEU A 316 1.89 -1.43 11.69
C LEU A 316 2.97 -0.93 12.64
N VAL A 317 4.16 -0.74 12.10
CA VAL A 317 5.32 -0.20 12.81
C VAL A 317 5.87 0.97 12.00
N PRO A 318 5.23 2.15 12.06
CA PRO A 318 5.75 3.35 11.42
C PRO A 318 7.02 3.82 12.13
N ILE A 319 8.03 4.15 11.32
CA ILE A 319 9.31 4.67 11.78
C ILE A 319 9.50 6.06 11.18
N ILE A 320 9.63 7.05 12.04
CA ILE A 320 9.71 8.46 11.65
C ILE A 320 10.89 9.17 12.32
N GLN A 321 11.25 10.31 11.80
CA GLN A 321 12.29 11.15 12.40
C GLN A 321 11.70 12.20 13.35
N SER A 322 10.47 12.65 13.09
CA SER A 322 9.77 13.64 13.92
C SER A 322 8.26 13.55 13.73
N LEU A 323 7.47 14.01 14.71
CA LEU A 323 6.02 14.11 14.60
C LEU A 323 5.58 15.07 13.49
N ALA A 324 6.36 16.11 13.22
CA ALA A 324 6.07 17.07 12.14
C ALA A 324 6.02 16.40 10.74
N GLN A 325 6.69 15.26 10.54
CA GLN A 325 6.58 14.51 9.30
C GLN A 325 5.18 13.89 9.11
N LEU A 326 4.58 13.40 10.19
CA LEU A 326 3.20 12.89 10.15
C LEU A 326 2.20 14.03 9.89
N GLU A 327 2.36 15.16 10.59
CA GLU A 327 1.50 16.33 10.41
C GLU A 327 1.57 16.87 8.97
N LYS A 328 2.76 16.89 8.37
CA LYS A 328 2.94 17.28 6.98
C LYS A 328 2.16 16.38 6.00
N ASN A 329 2.19 15.07 6.24
CA ASN A 329 1.64 14.08 5.30
C ASN A 329 0.14 13.81 5.52
N TYR A 330 -0.32 13.84 6.78
CA TYR A 330 -1.67 13.41 7.14
C TYR A 330 -2.50 14.53 7.79
N GLY A 331 -1.97 15.74 7.86
CA GLY A 331 -2.56 16.82 8.64
C GLY A 331 -2.45 16.56 10.15
N LYS A 332 -2.85 17.54 10.95
CA LYS A 332 -2.78 17.43 12.41
C LYS A 332 -3.66 16.30 12.94
N GLU A 333 -4.92 16.23 12.50
CA GLU A 333 -5.88 15.20 12.93
C GLU A 333 -5.43 13.78 12.52
N GLY A 334 -4.96 13.60 11.28
CA GLY A 334 -4.44 12.32 10.82
C GLY A 334 -3.20 11.87 11.59
N ALA A 335 -2.30 12.78 11.92
CA ALA A 335 -1.12 12.50 12.73
C ALA A 335 -1.50 12.07 14.17
N GLU A 336 -2.48 12.74 14.77
CA GLU A 336 -3.04 12.36 16.08
C GLU A 336 -3.67 10.97 16.03
N ILE A 337 -4.49 10.67 15.00
CA ILE A 337 -5.09 9.33 14.81
C ILE A 337 -4.02 8.24 14.71
N ILE A 338 -2.96 8.47 13.97
CA ILE A 338 -1.85 7.50 13.83
C ILE A 338 -1.16 7.29 15.20
N ALA A 339 -0.84 8.37 15.90
CA ALA A 339 -0.14 8.31 17.18
C ALA A 339 -1.00 7.62 18.25
N ASP A 340 -2.28 7.94 18.35
CA ASP A 340 -3.22 7.38 19.34
C ASP A 340 -3.50 5.89 19.13
N ASN A 341 -3.46 5.43 17.90
CA ASN A 341 -3.59 4.00 17.59
C ASN A 341 -2.30 3.21 17.86
N CYS A 342 -1.15 3.87 18.01
CA CYS A 342 0.10 3.23 18.39
C CYS A 342 0.21 3.13 19.91
N GLN A 343 -0.22 2.00 20.47
CA GLN A 343 -0.20 1.78 21.92
C GLN A 343 1.21 1.64 22.51
N ASP A 344 2.20 1.38 21.67
CA ASP A 344 3.62 1.41 22.00
C ASP A 344 4.28 2.56 21.25
N THR A 345 4.95 3.45 21.96
CA THR A 345 5.77 4.53 21.37
C THR A 345 7.19 4.42 21.91
N ILE A 346 8.15 4.22 20.99
CA ILE A 346 9.57 4.11 21.30
C ILE A 346 10.28 5.32 20.71
N PHE A 347 11.03 6.04 21.49
CA PHE A 347 11.70 7.24 21.00
C PHE A 347 13.04 7.50 21.68
N GLY A 348 13.94 8.13 20.92
CA GLY A 348 15.26 8.53 21.43
C GLY A 348 16.15 9.12 20.35
N GLY A 349 17.12 9.93 20.76
CA GLY A 349 18.05 10.58 19.86
C GLY A 349 17.37 11.64 18.99
N PHE A 350 17.20 12.84 19.54
CA PHE A 350 16.58 13.97 18.84
C PHE A 350 17.60 14.95 18.30
N ALA A 351 17.25 15.63 17.20
CA ALA A 351 18.03 16.78 16.75
C ALA A 351 18.01 17.92 17.79
N PRO A 352 19.06 18.76 17.89
CA PRO A 352 19.15 19.81 18.90
C PRO A 352 17.94 20.76 18.94
N ASN A 353 17.33 21.05 17.79
CA ASN A 353 16.18 21.96 17.67
C ASN A 353 14.83 21.22 17.55
N SER A 354 14.73 19.98 18.04
CA SER A 354 13.52 19.16 17.88
C SER A 354 12.37 19.64 18.75
N GLN A 355 11.26 20.04 18.14
CA GLN A 355 9.98 20.28 18.80
C GLN A 355 9.34 18.96 19.28
N THR A 356 9.62 17.85 18.60
CA THR A 356 9.17 16.52 18.99
C THR A 356 9.64 16.16 20.40
N ALA A 357 10.87 16.54 20.79
CA ALA A 357 11.37 16.32 22.14
C ALA A 357 10.56 17.07 23.21
N GLU A 358 10.06 18.27 22.90
CA GLU A 358 9.21 19.04 23.80
C GLU A 358 7.84 18.39 23.97
N THR A 359 7.24 17.96 22.87
CA THR A 359 5.94 17.25 22.87
C THR A 359 6.02 15.96 23.68
N LEU A 360 7.05 15.15 23.44
CA LEU A 360 7.23 13.88 24.14
C LEU A 360 7.62 14.04 25.61
N SER A 361 8.40 15.08 25.96
CA SER A 361 8.66 15.44 27.36
C SER A 361 7.37 15.72 28.14
N LYS A 362 6.43 16.46 27.54
CA LYS A 362 5.11 16.73 28.13
C LYS A 362 4.28 15.45 28.22
N ALA A 363 4.30 14.59 27.20
CA ALA A 363 3.56 13.33 27.19
C ALA A 363 4.06 12.33 28.25
N LEU A 364 5.35 12.38 28.61
CA LEU A 364 5.90 11.57 29.71
C LEU A 364 5.32 11.96 31.07
N GLY A 365 4.87 13.19 31.22
CA GLY A 365 4.38 13.72 32.47
C GLY A 365 5.48 14.28 33.39
N SER A 366 5.12 14.55 34.63
CA SER A 366 5.99 15.19 35.59
C SER A 366 5.96 14.47 36.94
N ARG A 367 6.92 14.81 37.78
CA ARG A 367 7.00 14.40 39.19
C ARG A 367 7.25 15.59 40.08
N THR A 368 6.79 15.51 41.32
CA THR A 368 7.08 16.50 42.36
C THR A 368 8.49 16.23 42.89
N VAL A 369 9.33 17.25 42.91
CA VAL A 369 10.67 17.21 43.47
C VAL A 369 10.82 18.28 44.54
N LEU A 370 11.64 17.99 45.55
CA LEU A 370 12.02 18.97 46.56
C LEU A 370 13.15 19.83 45.98
N THR A 371 12.91 21.12 45.86
CA THR A 371 13.91 22.10 45.45
C THR A 371 14.22 23.02 46.63
N GLY A 372 15.43 23.46 46.75
CA GLY A 372 15.84 24.37 47.82
C GLY A 372 16.80 25.45 47.34
N SER A 373 16.65 26.64 47.90
CA SER A 373 17.60 27.71 47.79
C SER A 373 18.38 27.86 49.12
N ILE A 374 19.71 27.97 49.03
CA ILE A 374 20.57 28.22 50.15
C ILE A 374 21.11 29.66 49.97
N SER A 375 20.70 30.55 50.88
CA SER A 375 21.27 31.91 50.94
C SER A 375 22.33 31.94 52.03
N LYS A 376 23.59 32.24 51.69
CA LYS A 376 24.71 32.40 52.61
C LYS A 376 24.93 33.89 52.86
N GLY A 377 24.53 34.38 54.01
CA GLY A 377 24.90 35.72 54.52
C GLY A 377 26.13 35.62 55.43
N LYS A 378 26.81 36.79 55.74
CA LYS A 378 27.97 36.82 56.61
C LYS A 378 27.72 36.29 58.04
N ASP A 379 26.45 36.40 58.50
CA ASP A 379 26.05 36.02 59.87
C ASP A 379 24.87 35.05 59.95
N SER A 380 24.29 34.59 58.84
CA SER A 380 23.19 33.61 58.84
C SER A 380 23.10 32.82 57.53
N ASN A 381 22.91 31.49 57.65
CA ASN A 381 22.51 30.64 56.54
C ASN A 381 21.01 30.41 56.62
N SER A 382 20.29 30.77 55.60
CA SER A 382 18.87 30.36 55.48
C SER A 382 18.71 29.31 54.35
N GLN A 383 17.94 28.29 54.68
CA GLN A 383 17.51 27.27 53.69
C GLN A 383 16.02 27.39 53.52
N SER A 384 15.58 27.52 52.28
CA SER A 384 14.14 27.45 51.91
C SER A 384 13.93 26.21 51.08
N LEU A 385 13.07 25.30 51.52
CA LEU A 385 12.72 24.07 50.78
C LEU A 385 11.27 24.25 50.28
N GLN A 386 11.07 23.98 49.00
CA GLN A 386 9.71 23.99 48.41
C GLN A 386 9.56 22.77 47.46
N MET A 387 8.31 22.32 47.36
CA MET A 387 7.94 21.33 46.35
C MET A 387 7.79 22.02 44.99
N ALA A 388 8.42 21.48 43.97
CA ALA A 388 8.29 21.97 42.58
C ALA A 388 7.99 20.81 41.64
N GLU A 389 7.25 21.10 40.59
CA GLU A 389 6.99 20.17 39.51
C GLU A 389 8.20 20.12 38.60
N ARG A 390 8.62 18.91 38.22
CA ARG A 390 9.68 18.67 37.24
C ARG A 390 9.24 17.60 36.24
N ALA A 391 9.43 17.82 34.94
CA ALA A 391 9.25 16.80 33.93
C ALA A 391 10.01 15.51 34.29
N LEU A 392 9.45 14.35 34.00
CA LEU A 392 10.13 13.05 34.20
C LEU A 392 11.45 12.99 33.45
N LEU A 393 11.44 13.45 32.19
CA LEU A 393 12.63 13.77 31.38
C LEU A 393 12.38 15.12 30.70
N SER A 394 13.24 16.09 30.94
CA SER A 394 13.16 17.38 30.25
C SER A 394 13.50 17.23 28.76
N PRO A 395 13.11 18.19 27.89
CA PRO A 395 13.51 18.16 26.49
C PRO A 395 15.03 18.05 26.28
N ASP A 396 15.82 18.70 27.13
CA ASP A 396 17.28 18.66 27.07
C ASP A 396 17.83 17.29 27.46
N GLU A 397 17.24 16.64 28.46
CA GLU A 397 17.59 15.27 28.83
C GLU A 397 17.25 14.29 27.73
N LEU A 398 16.10 14.46 27.03
CA LEU A 398 15.74 13.65 25.86
C LEU A 398 16.72 13.84 24.68
N LYS A 399 17.11 15.09 24.41
CA LYS A 399 18.10 15.41 23.35
C LYS A 399 19.49 14.89 23.67
N SER A 400 19.80 14.70 24.96
CA SER A 400 21.10 14.23 25.46
C SER A 400 21.17 12.72 25.69
N LEU A 401 20.13 11.96 25.33
CA LEU A 401 20.14 10.49 25.46
C LEU A 401 21.31 9.89 24.67
N PRO A 402 22.13 9.04 25.28
CA PRO A 402 23.21 8.34 24.60
C PRO A 402 22.68 7.46 23.46
N LYS A 403 23.49 7.28 22.42
CA LYS A 403 23.16 6.42 21.29
C LYS A 403 22.84 4.99 21.78
N GLY A 404 21.69 4.46 21.35
CA GLY A 404 21.18 3.16 21.76
C GLY A 404 20.29 3.20 23.01
N GLU A 405 20.14 4.33 23.67
CA GLU A 405 19.16 4.52 24.73
C GLU A 405 17.88 5.13 24.18
N PHE A 406 16.77 4.55 24.61
CA PHE A 406 15.42 4.91 24.18
C PHE A 406 14.48 4.97 25.37
N VAL A 407 13.42 5.73 25.22
CA VAL A 407 12.28 5.74 26.13
C VAL A 407 11.15 4.95 25.46
N VAL A 408 10.53 4.07 26.21
CA VAL A 408 9.37 3.28 25.79
C VAL A 408 8.17 3.72 26.60
N MET A 409 7.14 4.17 25.92
CA MET A 409 5.82 4.43 26.46
C MET A 409 4.88 3.36 25.94
N LYS A 410 4.14 2.75 26.86
CA LYS A 410 3.15 1.72 26.53
C LYS A 410 1.87 1.95 27.31
N THR A 411 0.73 1.82 26.65
CA THR A 411 -0.57 1.94 27.30
C THR A 411 -0.68 1.01 28.51
N GLY A 412 -1.07 1.57 29.68
CA GLY A 412 -1.24 0.81 30.91
C GLY A 412 0.05 0.52 31.70
N THR A 413 1.19 1.07 31.31
CA THR A 413 2.46 0.94 32.02
C THR A 413 3.13 2.30 32.23
N HIS A 414 4.04 2.38 33.21
CA HIS A 414 4.87 3.56 33.36
C HIS A 414 5.93 3.61 32.26
N PRO A 415 6.30 4.82 31.81
CA PRO A 415 7.39 4.99 30.85
C PRO A 415 8.70 4.37 31.37
N MET A 416 9.44 3.75 30.46
CA MET A 416 10.71 3.07 30.78
C MET A 416 11.84 3.66 29.93
N ARG A 417 12.96 4.01 30.54
CA ARG A 417 14.22 4.25 29.85
C ARG A 417 14.95 2.92 29.67
N THR A 418 15.30 2.55 28.45
CA THR A 418 15.94 1.28 28.15
C THR A 418 17.14 1.48 27.21
N LYS A 419 18.08 0.53 27.24
CA LYS A 419 19.20 0.47 26.32
C LYS A 419 19.00 -0.71 25.38
N LEU A 420 18.73 -0.44 24.11
CA LEU A 420 18.60 -1.45 23.08
C LEU A 420 20.00 -1.95 22.69
N GLN A 421 20.09 -3.22 22.32
CA GLN A 421 21.35 -3.81 21.87
C GLN A 421 21.43 -3.79 20.33
N LEU A 422 22.64 -3.64 19.80
CA LEU A 422 22.88 -3.74 18.36
C LEU A 422 22.60 -5.17 17.88
N TYR A 423 22.14 -5.30 16.64
CA TYR A 423 21.73 -6.57 16.01
C TYR A 423 22.77 -7.69 16.17
N PHE A 424 24.06 -7.38 16.04
CA PHE A 424 25.11 -8.41 16.18
C PHE A 424 25.26 -8.97 17.59
N LYS A 425 24.77 -8.24 18.61
CA LYS A 425 24.71 -8.75 20.00
C LYS A 425 23.62 -9.79 20.18
N TRP A 426 22.67 -9.86 19.25
CA TRP A 426 21.66 -10.91 19.16
C TRP A 426 22.11 -12.09 18.28
N GLY A 427 23.39 -12.10 17.83
CA GLY A 427 23.90 -13.14 16.94
C GLY A 427 23.45 -13.01 15.48
N ILE A 428 22.85 -11.88 15.11
CA ILE A 428 22.45 -11.62 13.72
C ILE A 428 23.70 -11.27 12.91
N THR A 429 23.97 -12.06 11.87
CA THR A 429 25.09 -11.86 10.94
C THR A 429 24.57 -11.82 9.50
N PHE A 430 25.19 -11.00 8.68
CA PHE A 430 24.85 -10.86 7.26
C PHE A 430 25.94 -11.54 6.41
N GLU A 431 25.84 -12.84 6.26
CA GLU A 431 26.85 -13.65 5.55
C GLU A 431 26.73 -13.54 4.04
N GLU A 432 25.48 -13.59 3.55
CA GLU A 432 25.17 -13.57 2.13
C GLU A 432 24.08 -12.53 1.85
N ALA A 433 24.27 -11.71 0.80
CA ALA A 433 23.25 -10.78 0.36
C ALA A 433 22.12 -11.52 -0.39
N TYR A 434 20.87 -11.13 -0.11
CA TYR A 434 19.75 -11.56 -0.96
C TYR A 434 19.85 -10.85 -2.30
N GLN A 435 19.74 -11.60 -3.39
CA GLN A 435 19.78 -11.07 -4.73
C GLN A 435 18.53 -11.50 -5.48
N THR A 436 17.81 -10.53 -6.02
CA THR A 436 16.73 -10.78 -6.97
C THR A 436 17.32 -11.04 -8.35
N PRO A 437 16.88 -12.08 -9.07
CA PRO A 437 17.34 -12.33 -10.44
C PRO A 437 17.01 -11.15 -11.35
N GLU A 438 17.89 -10.87 -12.30
CA GLU A 438 17.64 -9.89 -13.35
C GLU A 438 16.52 -10.37 -14.28
N ARG A 439 15.55 -9.53 -14.60
CA ARG A 439 14.34 -9.85 -15.34
C ARG A 439 14.09 -8.92 -16.53
N ALA A 440 15.11 -8.20 -16.98
CA ALA A 440 15.03 -7.20 -18.06
C ALA A 440 14.57 -7.74 -19.43
N GLN A 441 14.49 -9.06 -19.61
CA GLN A 441 14.17 -9.68 -20.88
C GLN A 441 12.77 -10.31 -20.95
N ARG A 442 11.91 -10.07 -19.96
CA ARG A 442 10.53 -10.54 -20.05
C ARG A 442 9.78 -9.76 -21.10
N GLU A 443 9.13 -10.47 -22.03
CA GLU A 443 8.37 -9.86 -23.12
C GLU A 443 7.01 -9.36 -22.62
N VAL A 444 6.72 -8.08 -22.83
CA VAL A 444 5.45 -7.45 -22.42
C VAL A 444 4.47 -7.45 -23.58
N TYR A 445 3.28 -7.95 -23.37
CA TYR A 445 2.20 -8.02 -24.34
C TYR A 445 1.13 -6.98 -24.04
N TYR A 446 0.72 -6.20 -25.04
CA TYR A 446 -0.24 -5.10 -24.85
C TYR A 446 -1.58 -5.39 -25.52
N ALA A 447 -2.67 -4.99 -24.86
CA ALA A 447 -3.98 -4.96 -25.47
C ALA A 447 -4.10 -3.81 -26.46
N GLY A 448 -4.91 -4.01 -27.51
CA GLY A 448 -5.23 -2.99 -28.49
C GLY A 448 -6.72 -2.70 -28.56
N LYS A 449 -7.09 -1.49 -29.01
CA LYS A 449 -8.47 -1.03 -29.17
C LYS A 449 -9.30 -1.97 -30.06
N GLU A 450 -8.74 -2.43 -31.17
CA GLU A 450 -9.46 -3.28 -32.11
C GLU A 450 -9.77 -4.65 -31.54
N GLU A 451 -8.80 -5.24 -30.81
CA GLU A 451 -8.97 -6.49 -30.08
C GLU A 451 -10.08 -6.36 -29.04
N LEU A 452 -10.06 -5.28 -28.25
CA LEU A 452 -11.08 -5.01 -27.23
C LEU A 452 -12.48 -4.89 -27.84
N LEU A 453 -12.66 -4.06 -28.85
CA LEU A 453 -13.95 -3.87 -29.51
C LEU A 453 -14.48 -5.14 -30.20
N MET A 454 -13.57 -5.94 -30.79
CA MET A 454 -13.93 -7.22 -31.40
C MET A 454 -14.41 -8.22 -30.33
N ASN A 455 -13.73 -8.30 -29.19
CA ASN A 455 -14.10 -9.22 -28.11
C ASN A 455 -15.43 -8.83 -27.45
N ILE A 456 -15.70 -7.54 -27.26
CA ILE A 456 -17.00 -7.05 -26.80
C ILE A 456 -18.11 -7.53 -27.75
N LYS A 457 -17.95 -7.33 -29.05
CA LYS A 457 -18.93 -7.80 -30.05
C LYS A 457 -19.13 -9.31 -29.98
N LYS A 458 -18.05 -10.10 -29.91
CA LYS A 458 -18.15 -11.57 -29.79
C LYS A 458 -18.90 -12.01 -28.54
N SER A 459 -18.66 -11.38 -27.40
CA SER A 459 -19.35 -11.67 -26.13
C SER A 459 -20.85 -11.41 -26.26
N LEU A 460 -21.26 -10.28 -26.84
CA LEU A 460 -22.66 -9.94 -27.06
C LEU A 460 -23.36 -10.88 -28.03
N TYR A 461 -22.68 -11.33 -29.09
CA TYR A 461 -23.22 -12.33 -30.01
C TYR A 461 -23.43 -13.71 -29.33
N ALA A 462 -22.48 -14.08 -28.44
CA ALA A 462 -22.61 -15.34 -27.69
C ALA A 462 -23.80 -15.32 -26.72
N GLN A 463 -24.05 -14.19 -26.05
CA GLN A 463 -25.19 -14.01 -25.14
C GLN A 463 -26.56 -13.99 -25.86
N ARG A 464 -26.59 -13.60 -27.14
CA ARG A 464 -27.83 -13.54 -27.94
C ARG A 464 -28.19 -14.88 -28.62
N ARG A 465 -27.30 -15.89 -28.63
CA ARG A 465 -27.63 -17.22 -29.14
C ARG A 465 -28.53 -17.91 -28.12
N PRO A 466 -29.74 -18.40 -28.53
CA PRO A 466 -30.52 -19.27 -27.67
C PRO A 466 -29.67 -20.50 -27.30
N PRO A 467 -29.84 -21.06 -26.11
CA PRO A 467 -29.15 -22.29 -25.72
C PRO A 467 -29.36 -23.32 -26.86
N ALA A 468 -28.27 -23.96 -27.27
CA ALA A 468 -28.31 -24.95 -28.33
C ALA A 468 -29.42 -25.97 -27.94
N THR A 469 -30.42 -26.11 -28.81
CA THR A 469 -31.44 -27.17 -28.64
C THR A 469 -30.71 -28.49 -28.51
N PRO A 470 -30.94 -29.27 -27.44
CA PRO A 470 -30.27 -30.56 -27.28
C PRO A 470 -30.51 -31.37 -28.57
N LYS A 471 -29.44 -31.93 -29.13
CA LYS A 471 -29.58 -32.79 -30.30
C LYS A 471 -30.47 -33.94 -29.92
N ALA A 472 -31.35 -34.37 -30.85
CA ALA A 472 -32.28 -35.46 -30.65
C ALA A 472 -31.63 -36.78 -30.17
N GLU A 473 -30.29 -36.90 -30.31
CA GLU A 473 -29.46 -38.00 -29.80
C GLU A 473 -29.37 -38.04 -28.27
N ASP A 474 -29.46 -36.89 -27.57
CA ASP A 474 -29.41 -36.84 -26.10
C ASP A 474 -30.73 -37.33 -25.43
N TYR A 475 -31.84 -37.36 -26.17
CA TYR A 475 -33.12 -37.90 -25.68
C TYR A 475 -33.23 -39.43 -25.79
N MET A 476 -32.39 -40.06 -26.62
CA MET A 476 -32.49 -41.52 -26.82
C MET A 476 -31.68 -42.31 -25.76
N SER A 477 -30.73 -41.68 -25.09
CA SER A 477 -29.93 -42.33 -24.03
C SER A 477 -30.67 -42.44 -22.67
N SER A 478 -31.73 -41.66 -22.46
CA SER A 478 -32.48 -41.67 -21.20
C SER A 478 -33.67 -42.66 -21.16
N TYR A 479 -33.95 -43.40 -22.27
CA TYR A 479 -35.04 -44.36 -22.38
C TYR A 479 -34.61 -45.83 -22.54
N GLY A 480 -33.32 -46.11 -22.32
CA GLY A 480 -32.73 -47.44 -22.56
C GLY A 480 -32.40 -48.26 -21.32
N ASP A 481 -33.02 -48.02 -20.16
CA ASP A 481 -32.94 -48.94 -19.01
C ASP A 481 -34.25 -48.88 -18.21
N LYS A 482 -35.20 -49.71 -18.63
CA LYS A 482 -36.24 -50.28 -17.79
C LYS A 482 -36.50 -51.70 -18.20
#